data_51bc1bdb811f539a2f9c2c7b421b8d40
#
_entry.id   51bc1bdb811f539a2f9c2c7b421b8d40
#
_cell.length_a   1.000
_cell.length_b   1.000
_cell.length_c   1.000
_cell.angle_alpha   90.00
_cell.angle_beta   90.00
_cell.angle_gamma   90.00
#
_symmetry.space_group_name_H-M   'P 1'
#
loop_
_entity.id
_entity.type
_entity.pdbx_description
1 polymer ?
#
loop_
_entity_poly.entity_id
_entity_poly.type
_entity_poly.pdbx_seq_one_letter_code
_entity_poly.pdbx_strand_id
1 'polypeptide(L)'
;MQYKCLILDHDDTAVDSTATIHYPSFIAATSKLRPNEKPLTLDEFIGYCFNPGFSKLCTDIMKFTPPEQTYQQKVWHEYTDAVVPTFFPHFISFLEEFKRNNGIITVVTQSESKDIYKAYQNTSIKPDAVFGWKKGQDKRKPNPHPVKRILSDFELRPEDAILIDDLEPGLKMASECNVPTVVAAWSPKPASISSFLKTNHDHYFKTVDQLANFILN
;
A
#
# COMPACT_ATOMS: atom_id res chain seq x y z
N MET A 1 17.72 -4.46 -17.26
CA MET A 1 16.46 -4.45 -16.47
C MET A 1 15.34 -5.05 -17.29
N GLN A 2 14.59 -5.96 -16.71
CA GLN A 2 13.44 -6.60 -17.34
C GLN A 2 12.22 -5.64 -17.44
N TYR A 3 11.99 -4.84 -16.42
CA TYR A 3 10.84 -3.95 -16.31
C TYR A 3 11.23 -2.49 -16.51
N LYS A 4 10.32 -1.72 -17.16
CA LYS A 4 10.49 -0.28 -17.39
C LYS A 4 9.78 0.56 -16.32
N CYS A 5 8.75 0.00 -15.65
CA CYS A 5 7.91 0.69 -14.71
C CYS A 5 7.68 -0.13 -13.44
N LEU A 6 7.91 0.48 -12.27
CA LEU A 6 7.45 0.00 -10.99
C LEU A 6 6.11 0.66 -10.65
N ILE A 7 5.11 -0.16 -10.32
CA ILE A 7 3.85 0.28 -9.75
C ILE A 7 3.89 -0.10 -8.28
N LEU A 8 4.14 0.85 -7.40
CA LEU A 8 4.38 0.62 -5.99
C LEU A 8 3.12 0.88 -5.18
N ASP A 9 2.77 -0.01 -4.27
CA ASP A 9 2.04 0.39 -3.10
C ASP A 9 2.92 1.22 -2.16
N HIS A 10 2.33 1.87 -1.17
CA HIS A 10 3.05 2.74 -0.24
C HIS A 10 3.11 2.15 1.16
N ASP A 11 1.95 1.96 1.77
CA ASP A 11 1.83 1.55 3.17
C ASP A 11 2.25 0.08 3.34
N ASP A 12 3.18 -0.21 4.25
CA ASP A 12 3.78 -1.53 4.50
C ASP A 12 4.50 -2.18 3.29
N THR A 13 4.58 -1.44 2.17
CA THR A 13 5.37 -1.80 0.98
C THR A 13 6.61 -0.91 0.86
N ALA A 14 6.44 0.40 0.74
CA ALA A 14 7.56 1.35 0.69
C ALA A 14 7.98 1.80 2.08
N VAL A 15 7.02 2.03 2.98
CA VAL A 15 7.20 2.58 4.32
C VAL A 15 6.53 1.70 5.39
N ASP A 16 7.08 1.71 6.60
CA ASP A 16 6.47 1.10 7.79
C ASP A 16 5.43 2.06 8.37
N SER A 17 4.15 1.85 8.06
CA SER A 17 3.06 2.75 8.43
C SER A 17 1.91 2.10 9.18
N THR A 18 1.59 0.83 8.92
CA THR A 18 0.46 0.19 9.61
C THR A 18 0.67 0.12 11.11
N ALA A 19 1.80 -0.38 11.57
CA ALA A 19 2.09 -0.50 12.99
C ALA A 19 2.33 0.85 13.68
N THR A 20 2.83 1.84 12.95
CA THR A 20 3.30 3.13 13.50
C THR A 20 2.29 4.26 13.38
N ILE A 21 1.36 4.21 12.42
CA ILE A 21 0.39 5.28 12.12
C ILE A 21 -1.04 4.74 12.07
N HIS A 22 -1.33 3.80 11.15
CA HIS A 22 -2.71 3.41 10.85
C HIS A 22 -3.38 2.67 12.00
N TYR A 23 -2.73 1.68 12.57
CA TYR A 23 -3.25 0.95 13.72
C TYR A 23 -3.37 1.82 14.97
N PRO A 24 -2.35 2.60 15.39
CA PRO A 24 -2.50 3.52 16.53
C PRO A 24 -3.63 4.53 16.36
N SER A 25 -3.80 5.11 15.17
CA SER A 25 -4.89 6.05 14.88
C SER A 25 -6.27 5.37 14.98
N PHE A 26 -6.38 4.14 14.48
CA PHE A 26 -7.60 3.35 14.58
C PHE A 26 -7.95 3.02 16.03
N ILE A 27 -6.95 2.60 16.83
CA ILE A 27 -7.15 2.33 18.27
C ILE A 27 -7.53 3.60 19.02
N ALA A 28 -6.91 4.75 18.74
CA ALA A 28 -7.27 6.02 19.36
C ALA A 28 -8.74 6.40 19.08
N ALA A 29 -9.19 6.23 17.85
CA ALA A 29 -10.58 6.49 17.48
C ALA A 29 -11.56 5.49 18.15
N THR A 30 -11.27 4.20 18.05
CA THR A 30 -12.15 3.13 18.57
C THR A 30 -12.25 3.15 20.08
N SER A 31 -11.17 3.40 20.80
CA SER A 31 -11.19 3.53 22.28
C SER A 31 -12.12 4.64 22.75
N LYS A 32 -12.28 5.72 21.98
CA LYS A 32 -13.22 6.78 22.30
C LYS A 32 -14.66 6.45 21.91
N LEU A 33 -14.85 5.80 20.76
CA LEU A 33 -16.16 5.46 20.24
C LEU A 33 -16.76 4.22 20.94
N ARG A 34 -15.92 3.33 21.43
CA ARG A 34 -16.28 2.04 22.03
C ARG A 34 -15.49 1.80 23.34
N PRO A 35 -15.64 2.65 24.37
CA PRO A 35 -14.78 2.63 25.58
C PRO A 35 -14.87 1.34 26.38
N ASN A 36 -15.95 0.56 26.21
CA ASN A 36 -16.20 -0.69 26.93
C ASN A 36 -15.86 -1.94 26.10
N GLU A 37 -15.41 -1.77 24.85
CA GLU A 37 -15.03 -2.89 23.98
C GLU A 37 -13.51 -3.13 24.05
N LYS A 38 -13.11 -4.40 23.97
CA LYS A 38 -11.70 -4.75 23.89
C LYS A 38 -11.13 -4.25 22.56
N PRO A 39 -10.04 -3.46 22.57
CA PRO A 39 -9.38 -3.03 21.34
C PRO A 39 -8.91 -4.23 20.49
N LEU A 40 -8.98 -4.11 19.19
CA LEU A 40 -8.35 -5.07 18.28
C LEU A 40 -6.84 -5.11 18.51
N THR A 41 -6.26 -6.29 18.42
CA THR A 41 -4.80 -6.44 18.29
C THR A 41 -4.33 -6.00 16.90
N LEU A 42 -3.04 -5.75 16.74
CA LEU A 42 -2.46 -5.41 15.43
C LEU A 42 -2.72 -6.52 14.40
N ASP A 43 -2.57 -7.79 14.78
CA ASP A 43 -2.83 -8.93 13.91
C ASP A 43 -4.30 -9.01 13.47
N GLU A 44 -5.25 -8.75 14.38
CA GLU A 44 -6.67 -8.68 14.04
C GLU A 44 -6.96 -7.51 13.10
N PHE A 45 -6.37 -6.34 13.35
CA PHE A 45 -6.51 -5.17 12.48
C PHE A 45 -5.98 -5.46 11.07
N ILE A 46 -4.76 -6.00 10.95
CA ILE A 46 -4.18 -6.43 9.67
C ILE A 46 -5.07 -7.48 9.00
N GLY A 47 -5.57 -8.45 9.76
CA GLY A 47 -6.50 -9.47 9.28
C GLY A 47 -7.75 -8.87 8.64
N TYR A 48 -8.36 -7.89 9.29
CA TYR A 48 -9.54 -7.20 8.76
C TYR A 48 -9.21 -6.29 7.58
N CYS A 49 -8.05 -5.65 7.56
CA CYS A 49 -7.60 -4.86 6.40
C CYS A 49 -7.38 -5.74 5.18
N PHE A 50 -6.87 -6.96 5.39
CA PHE A 50 -6.72 -7.96 4.34
C PHE A 50 -8.09 -8.45 3.83
N ASN A 51 -8.97 -8.87 4.73
CA ASN A 51 -10.32 -9.34 4.42
C ASN A 51 -11.26 -9.11 5.62
N PRO A 52 -12.36 -8.37 5.46
CA PRO A 52 -13.00 -7.93 4.20
C PRO A 52 -12.55 -6.56 3.67
N GLY A 53 -11.50 -5.97 4.23
CA GLY A 53 -10.95 -4.66 3.90
C GLY A 53 -11.39 -3.58 4.90
N PHE A 54 -10.57 -2.51 5.03
CA PHE A 54 -10.72 -1.47 6.02
C PHE A 54 -12.11 -0.79 6.02
N SER A 55 -12.68 -0.54 4.84
CA SER A 55 -14.01 0.06 4.74
C SER A 55 -15.06 -0.81 5.43
N LYS A 56 -15.05 -2.13 5.17
CA LYS A 56 -15.97 -3.07 5.80
C LYS A 56 -15.63 -3.35 7.27
N LEU A 57 -14.37 -3.25 7.68
CA LEU A 57 -14.02 -3.22 9.10
C LEU A 57 -14.79 -2.10 9.81
N CYS A 58 -14.79 -0.89 9.25
CA CYS A 58 -15.50 0.25 9.85
C CYS A 58 -17.02 0.08 9.81
N THR A 59 -17.60 -0.32 8.65
CA THR A 59 -19.06 -0.37 8.47
C THR A 59 -19.71 -1.61 9.03
N ASP A 60 -19.14 -2.79 8.79
CA ASP A 60 -19.81 -4.07 9.04
C ASP A 60 -19.38 -4.69 10.37
N ILE A 61 -18.12 -4.56 10.75
CA ILE A 61 -17.57 -5.13 11.98
C ILE A 61 -17.74 -4.15 13.16
N MET A 62 -17.18 -2.93 13.03
CA MET A 62 -17.28 -1.91 14.08
C MET A 62 -18.63 -1.19 14.08
N LYS A 63 -19.42 -1.34 13.01
CA LYS A 63 -20.74 -0.72 12.82
C LYS A 63 -20.73 0.80 13.07
N PHE A 64 -19.70 1.47 12.57
CA PHE A 64 -19.59 2.92 12.69
C PHE A 64 -20.68 3.61 11.89
N THR A 65 -21.43 4.49 12.56
CA THR A 65 -22.34 5.43 11.92
C THR A 65 -21.57 6.44 11.06
N PRO A 66 -22.23 7.13 10.11
CA PRO A 66 -21.54 8.15 9.30
C PRO A 66 -20.79 9.23 10.11
N PRO A 67 -21.34 9.78 11.24
CA PRO A 67 -20.57 10.68 12.10
C PRO A 67 -19.35 10.03 12.74
N GLU A 68 -19.42 8.75 13.17
CA GLU A 68 -18.30 8.02 13.74
C GLU A 68 -17.21 7.73 12.69
N GLN A 69 -17.58 7.43 11.46
CA GLN A 69 -16.63 7.30 10.35
C GLN A 69 -15.91 8.63 10.08
N THR A 70 -16.64 9.75 10.11
CA THR A 70 -16.03 11.09 9.99
C THR A 70 -15.06 11.36 11.14
N TYR A 71 -15.40 10.97 12.37
CA TYR A 71 -14.51 11.11 13.52
C TYR A 71 -13.26 10.24 13.37
N GLN A 72 -13.41 8.97 12.96
CA GLN A 72 -12.29 8.06 12.71
C GLN A 72 -11.35 8.62 11.63
N GLN A 73 -11.89 9.15 10.53
CA GLN A 73 -11.10 9.79 9.48
C GLN A 73 -10.36 11.03 9.99
N LYS A 74 -11.00 11.85 10.84
CA LYS A 74 -10.35 13.01 11.46
C LYS A 74 -9.14 12.57 12.31
N VAL A 75 -9.32 11.57 13.17
CA VAL A 75 -8.21 11.03 13.98
C VAL A 75 -7.09 10.48 13.10
N TRP A 76 -7.43 9.76 12.03
CA TRP A 76 -6.43 9.28 11.07
C TRP A 76 -5.63 10.43 10.44
N HIS A 77 -6.28 11.52 10.04
CA HIS A 77 -5.58 12.71 9.52
C HIS A 77 -4.64 13.33 10.57
N GLU A 78 -5.07 13.41 11.84
CA GLU A 78 -4.20 13.92 12.92
C GLU A 78 -2.90 13.11 13.04
N TYR A 79 -2.96 11.79 12.86
CA TYR A 79 -1.79 10.93 12.89
C TYR A 79 -0.92 11.05 11.64
N THR A 80 -1.51 11.03 10.44
CA THR A 80 -0.75 11.16 9.19
C THR A 80 -0.13 12.55 9.01
N ASP A 81 -0.77 13.60 9.52
CA ASP A 81 -0.20 14.94 9.53
C ASP A 81 0.94 15.09 10.53
N ALA A 82 0.91 14.39 11.67
CA ALA A 82 1.92 14.46 12.72
C ALA A 82 3.18 13.64 12.41
N VAL A 83 3.06 12.54 11.68
CA VAL A 83 4.16 11.57 11.46
C VAL A 83 4.46 11.41 9.98
N VAL A 84 5.74 11.37 9.63
CA VAL A 84 6.22 10.88 8.32
C VAL A 84 6.72 9.46 8.53
N PRO A 85 6.14 8.45 7.86
CA PRO A 85 6.58 7.08 8.02
C PRO A 85 8.00 6.86 7.50
N THR A 86 8.71 5.90 8.08
CA THR A 86 10.08 5.55 7.67
C THR A 86 10.05 4.55 6.52
N PHE A 87 10.83 4.81 5.47
CA PHE A 87 11.03 3.83 4.41
C PHE A 87 11.71 2.56 4.94
N PHE A 88 11.32 1.42 4.40
CA PHE A 88 12.02 0.18 4.69
C PHE A 88 13.51 0.27 4.31
N PRO A 89 14.39 -0.42 5.02
CA PRO A 89 15.84 -0.42 4.70
C PRO A 89 16.08 -0.72 3.23
N HIS A 90 17.00 0.05 2.62
CA HIS A 90 17.42 -0.06 1.21
C HIS A 90 16.34 0.29 0.16
N PHE A 91 15.11 0.63 0.54
CA PHE A 91 14.05 0.91 -0.43
C PHE A 91 14.36 2.13 -1.31
N ILE A 92 14.82 3.22 -0.72
CA ILE A 92 15.18 4.42 -1.49
C ILE A 92 16.38 4.17 -2.39
N SER A 93 17.44 3.50 -1.91
CA SER A 93 18.61 3.18 -2.75
C SER A 93 18.27 2.24 -3.92
N PHE A 94 17.35 1.31 -3.72
CA PHE A 94 16.79 0.50 -4.80
C PHE A 94 16.09 1.36 -5.86
N LEU A 95 15.23 2.30 -5.44
CA LEU A 95 14.55 3.21 -6.36
C LEU A 95 15.52 4.15 -7.09
N GLU A 96 16.58 4.62 -6.42
CA GLU A 96 17.64 5.43 -7.04
C GLU A 96 18.36 4.67 -8.15
N GLU A 97 18.69 3.40 -7.89
CA GLU A 97 19.31 2.53 -8.91
C GLU A 97 18.35 2.31 -10.09
N PHE A 98 17.09 2.03 -9.83
CA PHE A 98 16.07 1.85 -10.85
C PHE A 98 15.91 3.12 -11.71
N LYS A 99 15.89 4.32 -11.08
CA LYS A 99 15.82 5.61 -11.78
C LYS A 99 17.07 5.89 -12.60
N ARG A 100 18.27 5.55 -12.12
CA ARG A 100 19.53 5.70 -12.91
C ARG A 100 19.49 4.90 -14.21
N ASN A 101 18.73 3.83 -14.26
CA ASN A 101 18.49 3.02 -15.45
C ASN A 101 17.25 3.47 -16.25
N ASN A 102 16.82 4.73 -16.14
CA ASN A 102 15.66 5.33 -16.81
C ASN A 102 14.31 4.67 -16.43
N GLY A 103 14.23 4.06 -15.26
CA GLY A 103 13.00 3.43 -14.78
C GLY A 103 11.92 4.46 -14.41
N ILE A 104 10.67 4.09 -14.65
CA ILE A 104 9.46 4.85 -14.29
C ILE A 104 8.99 4.35 -12.92
N ILE A 105 8.73 5.27 -11.98
CA ILE A 105 8.24 4.94 -10.65
C ILE A 105 6.87 5.56 -10.46
N THR A 106 5.85 4.73 -10.28
CA THR A 106 4.49 5.16 -10.00
C THR A 106 4.03 4.60 -8.65
N VAL A 107 3.14 5.32 -7.97
CA VAL A 107 2.58 4.89 -6.69
C VAL A 107 1.07 4.76 -6.80
N VAL A 108 0.53 3.63 -6.37
CA VAL A 108 -0.92 3.38 -6.27
C VAL A 108 -1.24 2.94 -4.85
N THR A 109 -1.90 3.78 -4.07
CA THR A 109 -2.13 3.57 -2.63
C THR A 109 -3.58 3.86 -2.23
N GLN A 110 -3.96 3.39 -1.04
CA GLN A 110 -5.21 3.79 -0.39
C GLN A 110 -5.03 5.02 0.54
N SER A 111 -3.82 5.51 0.71
CA SER A 111 -3.52 6.76 1.40
C SER A 111 -3.73 7.98 0.49
N GLU A 112 -3.77 9.18 1.07
CA GLU A 112 -3.92 10.41 0.28
C GLU A 112 -2.62 10.76 -0.46
N SER A 113 -2.75 11.31 -1.67
CA SER A 113 -1.57 11.70 -2.47
C SER A 113 -0.66 12.70 -1.76
N LYS A 114 -1.21 13.57 -0.88
CA LYS A 114 -0.42 14.53 -0.08
C LYS A 114 0.56 13.81 0.84
N ASP A 115 0.15 12.67 1.43
CA ASP A 115 0.99 11.92 2.37
C ASP A 115 2.14 11.24 1.64
N ILE A 116 1.89 10.77 0.40
CA ILE A 116 2.94 10.24 -0.48
C ILE A 116 3.97 11.33 -0.80
N TYR A 117 3.53 12.49 -1.27
CA TYR A 117 4.45 13.59 -1.57
C TYR A 117 5.23 14.05 -0.33
N LYS A 118 4.59 14.06 0.86
CA LYS A 118 5.23 14.37 2.14
C LYS A 118 6.32 13.33 2.48
N ALA A 119 6.05 12.04 2.29
CA ALA A 119 7.02 10.96 2.57
C ALA A 119 8.26 11.08 1.67
N TYR A 120 8.06 11.34 0.37
CA TYR A 120 9.16 11.42 -0.59
C TYR A 120 9.89 12.77 -0.63
N GLN A 121 9.38 13.84 0.02
CA GLN A 121 9.90 15.20 -0.12
C GLN A 121 11.39 15.37 0.26
N ASN A 122 11.86 14.56 1.23
CA ASN A 122 13.24 14.61 1.74
C ASN A 122 14.12 13.49 1.14
N THR A 123 13.67 12.85 0.07
CA THR A 123 14.43 11.84 -0.68
C THR A 123 14.83 12.37 -2.05
N SER A 124 15.76 11.68 -2.71
CA SER A 124 16.13 11.95 -4.11
C SER A 124 15.06 11.51 -5.11
N ILE A 125 14.05 10.75 -4.67
CA ILE A 125 13.02 10.13 -5.51
C ILE A 125 11.79 11.02 -5.59
N LYS A 126 11.35 11.26 -6.83
CA LYS A 126 10.03 11.81 -7.13
C LYS A 126 9.28 10.79 -7.96
N PRO A 127 8.16 10.23 -7.47
CA PRO A 127 7.31 9.37 -8.30
C PRO A 127 6.81 10.10 -9.55
N ASP A 128 6.84 9.42 -10.69
CA ASP A 128 6.39 9.97 -11.98
C ASP A 128 4.86 10.16 -12.01
N ALA A 129 4.12 9.32 -11.25
CA ALA A 129 2.69 9.49 -11.02
C ALA A 129 2.28 8.93 -9.64
N VAL A 130 1.24 9.52 -9.04
CA VAL A 130 0.66 9.08 -7.77
C VAL A 130 -0.85 8.96 -7.90
N PHE A 131 -1.36 7.75 -7.66
CA PHE A 131 -2.78 7.43 -7.58
C PHE A 131 -3.14 7.14 -6.12
N GLY A 132 -3.44 8.18 -5.38
CA GLY A 132 -3.87 8.10 -3.99
C GLY A 132 -5.38 7.94 -3.84
N TRP A 133 -5.85 8.02 -2.59
CA TRP A 133 -7.26 7.98 -2.27
C TRP A 133 -8.07 9.00 -3.05
N LYS A 134 -9.12 8.54 -3.72
CA LYS A 134 -10.07 9.37 -4.46
C LYS A 134 -11.49 8.98 -4.10
N LYS A 135 -12.43 9.92 -4.26
CA LYS A 135 -13.87 9.60 -4.17
C LYS A 135 -14.23 8.63 -5.29
N GLY A 136 -14.99 7.59 -4.93
CA GLY A 136 -15.41 6.54 -5.85
C GLY A 136 -14.48 5.32 -5.82
N GLN A 137 -15.07 4.13 -5.70
CA GLN A 137 -14.33 2.86 -5.65
C GLN A 137 -13.82 2.43 -7.03
N ASP A 138 -14.40 2.98 -8.09
CA ASP A 138 -14.07 2.75 -9.50
C ASP A 138 -12.68 3.27 -9.91
N LYS A 139 -12.04 4.08 -9.05
CA LYS A 139 -10.74 4.74 -9.35
C LYS A 139 -9.62 4.39 -8.37
N ARG A 140 -9.81 3.37 -7.54
CA ARG A 140 -8.83 2.94 -6.52
C ARG A 140 -8.78 1.42 -6.40
N LYS A 141 -7.76 0.89 -5.74
CA LYS A 141 -7.65 -0.55 -5.41
C LYS A 141 -8.97 -1.08 -4.82
N PRO A 142 -9.44 -2.26 -5.23
CA PRO A 142 -8.84 -3.20 -6.17
C PRO A 142 -9.23 -2.98 -7.64
N ASN A 143 -9.88 -1.86 -8.00
CA ASN A 143 -10.28 -1.58 -9.39
C ASN A 143 -9.04 -1.43 -10.28
N PRO A 144 -9.02 -1.98 -11.51
CA PRO A 144 -7.88 -1.93 -12.42
C PRO A 144 -7.62 -0.55 -13.03
N HIS A 145 -8.46 0.45 -12.76
CA HIS A 145 -8.35 1.79 -13.34
C HIS A 145 -6.95 2.45 -13.18
N PRO A 146 -6.31 2.46 -11.99
CA PRO A 146 -4.98 3.07 -11.85
C PRO A 146 -3.93 2.40 -12.74
N VAL A 147 -3.90 1.06 -12.79
CA VAL A 147 -2.95 0.31 -13.62
C VAL A 147 -3.18 0.59 -15.11
N LYS A 148 -4.43 0.55 -15.57
CA LYS A 148 -4.78 0.89 -16.96
C LYS A 148 -4.35 2.31 -17.34
N ARG A 149 -4.49 3.27 -16.41
CA ARG A 149 -4.04 4.64 -16.62
C ARG A 149 -2.51 4.74 -16.72
N ILE A 150 -1.78 4.05 -15.84
CA ILE A 150 -0.30 4.01 -15.88
C ILE A 150 0.16 3.43 -17.21
N LEU A 151 -0.37 2.27 -17.61
CA LEU A 151 0.02 1.64 -18.88
C LEU A 151 -0.25 2.56 -20.07
N SER A 152 -1.40 3.25 -20.09
CA SER A 152 -1.75 4.19 -21.16
C SER A 152 -0.91 5.46 -21.13
N ASP A 153 -0.74 6.10 -19.96
CA ASP A 153 -0.08 7.39 -19.84
C ASP A 153 1.44 7.32 -20.12
N PHE A 154 2.05 6.15 -19.90
CA PHE A 154 3.47 5.89 -20.15
C PHE A 154 3.72 4.99 -21.36
N GLU A 155 2.69 4.70 -22.17
CA GLU A 155 2.79 3.87 -23.40
C GLU A 155 3.45 2.51 -23.14
N LEU A 156 3.05 1.83 -22.05
CA LEU A 156 3.62 0.57 -21.59
C LEU A 156 2.73 -0.61 -21.98
N ARG A 157 3.34 -1.75 -22.30
CA ARG A 157 2.67 -3.04 -22.32
C ARG A 157 2.62 -3.61 -20.90
N PRO A 158 1.69 -4.50 -20.57
CA PRO A 158 1.63 -5.10 -19.23
C PRO A 158 2.96 -5.71 -18.75
N GLU A 159 3.68 -6.39 -19.63
CA GLU A 159 4.97 -7.02 -19.34
C GLU A 159 6.13 -6.02 -19.13
N ASP A 160 5.96 -4.76 -19.52
CA ASP A 160 6.93 -3.70 -19.26
C ASP A 160 6.83 -3.14 -17.83
N ALA A 161 5.76 -3.45 -17.11
CA ALA A 161 5.51 -3.00 -15.75
C ALA A 161 5.47 -4.17 -14.77
N ILE A 162 5.69 -3.89 -13.48
CA ILE A 162 5.52 -4.84 -12.38
C ILE A 162 4.92 -4.12 -11.18
N LEU A 163 3.94 -4.74 -10.53
CA LEU A 163 3.35 -4.19 -9.31
C LEU A 163 3.96 -4.85 -8.09
N ILE A 164 4.31 -4.02 -7.09
CA ILE A 164 4.81 -4.43 -5.78
C ILE A 164 3.80 -3.96 -4.73
N ASP A 165 3.21 -4.89 -3.99
CA ASP A 165 2.19 -4.61 -2.96
C ASP A 165 2.28 -5.66 -1.85
N ASP A 166 1.90 -5.30 -0.65
CA ASP A 166 1.89 -6.17 0.52
C ASP A 166 0.54 -6.85 0.77
N LEU A 167 -0.53 -6.40 0.07
CA LEU A 167 -1.89 -6.88 0.25
C LEU A 167 -2.60 -7.23 -1.07
N GLU A 168 -3.57 -8.13 -0.96
CA GLU A 168 -4.38 -8.68 -2.05
C GLU A 168 -5.05 -7.63 -2.95
N PRO A 169 -5.60 -6.49 -2.45
CA PRO A 169 -6.31 -5.55 -3.33
C PRO A 169 -5.45 -4.97 -4.47
N GLY A 170 -4.18 -4.67 -4.23
CA GLY A 170 -3.29 -4.18 -5.27
C GLY A 170 -2.81 -5.29 -6.19
N LEU A 171 -2.44 -6.44 -5.63
CA LEU A 171 -2.00 -7.61 -6.40
C LEU A 171 -3.10 -8.04 -7.39
N LYS A 172 -4.36 -8.15 -6.92
CA LYS A 172 -5.50 -8.44 -7.78
C LYS A 172 -5.70 -7.39 -8.87
N MET A 173 -5.61 -6.11 -8.53
CA MET A 173 -5.73 -5.00 -9.48
C MET A 173 -4.75 -5.14 -10.66
N ALA A 174 -3.50 -5.53 -10.39
CA ALA A 174 -2.48 -5.72 -11.41
C ALA A 174 -2.72 -6.98 -12.24
N SER A 175 -3.06 -8.10 -11.58
CA SER A 175 -3.37 -9.38 -12.25
C SER A 175 -4.53 -9.23 -13.24
N GLU A 176 -5.55 -8.44 -12.93
CA GLU A 176 -6.67 -8.13 -13.86
C GLU A 176 -6.22 -7.35 -15.11
N CYS A 177 -5.02 -6.77 -15.08
CA CYS A 177 -4.39 -6.08 -16.21
C CYS A 177 -3.27 -6.89 -16.87
N ASN A 178 -3.06 -8.15 -16.48
CA ASN A 178 -1.94 -9.00 -16.87
C ASN A 178 -0.56 -8.39 -16.55
N VAL A 179 -0.48 -7.54 -15.52
CA VAL A 179 0.78 -6.99 -15.00
C VAL A 179 1.33 -7.96 -13.96
N PRO A 180 2.60 -8.40 -14.09
CA PRO A 180 3.27 -9.23 -13.09
C PRO A 180 3.23 -8.62 -11.70
N THR A 181 3.17 -9.48 -10.68
CA THR A 181 3.01 -9.07 -9.28
C THR A 181 4.15 -9.57 -8.39
N VAL A 182 4.49 -8.73 -7.41
CA VAL A 182 5.41 -9.07 -6.32
C VAL A 182 4.72 -8.81 -4.99
N VAL A 183 4.73 -9.81 -4.13
CA VAL A 183 4.35 -9.65 -2.73
C VAL A 183 5.53 -9.07 -1.94
N ALA A 184 5.31 -7.88 -1.38
CA ALA A 184 6.22 -7.23 -0.42
C ALA A 184 6.04 -7.87 0.98
N ALA A 185 6.83 -8.91 1.25
CA ALA A 185 6.68 -9.72 2.47
C ALA A 185 7.68 -9.37 3.58
N TRP A 186 8.25 -8.18 3.57
CA TRP A 186 9.14 -7.67 4.61
C TRP A 186 8.44 -6.94 5.75
N SER A 187 7.19 -6.51 5.56
CA SER A 187 6.34 -6.06 6.64
C SER A 187 5.71 -7.26 7.36
N PRO A 188 5.72 -7.31 8.72
CA PRO A 188 5.16 -8.42 9.48
C PRO A 188 3.65 -8.59 9.24
N LYS A 189 3.22 -9.83 9.04
CA LYS A 189 1.81 -10.21 8.84
C LYS A 189 1.48 -11.52 9.53
N PRO A 190 0.20 -11.73 9.93
CA PRO A 190 -0.27 -13.03 10.40
C PRO A 190 0.12 -14.17 9.46
N ALA A 191 0.50 -15.34 10.02
CA ALA A 191 1.02 -16.48 9.26
C ALA A 191 0.03 -16.98 8.19
N SER A 192 -1.28 -16.92 8.44
CA SER A 192 -2.32 -17.30 7.49
C SER A 192 -2.31 -16.41 6.24
N ILE A 193 -2.15 -15.10 6.42
CA ILE A 193 -2.07 -14.12 5.32
C ILE A 193 -0.78 -14.35 4.52
N SER A 194 0.36 -14.49 5.21
CA SER A 194 1.64 -14.75 4.57
C SER A 194 1.62 -16.03 3.73
N SER A 195 0.99 -17.09 4.23
CA SER A 195 0.84 -18.36 3.51
C SER A 195 -0.06 -18.20 2.27
N PHE A 196 -1.17 -17.50 2.40
CA PHE A 196 -2.08 -17.22 1.29
C PHE A 196 -1.36 -16.44 0.18
N LEU A 197 -0.71 -15.33 0.51
CA LEU A 197 -0.01 -14.47 -0.44
C LEU A 197 1.11 -15.23 -1.17
N LYS A 198 1.88 -16.04 -0.44
CA LYS A 198 2.97 -16.84 -1.02
C LYS A 198 2.47 -17.86 -2.05
N THR A 199 1.26 -18.38 -1.88
CA THR A 199 0.72 -19.45 -2.76
C THR A 199 0.04 -18.89 -4.01
N ASN A 200 -0.48 -17.66 -3.96
CA ASN A 200 -1.40 -17.14 -4.98
C ASN A 200 -0.81 -16.06 -5.89
N HIS A 201 0.49 -15.72 -5.73
CA HIS A 201 1.12 -14.66 -6.52
C HIS A 201 2.47 -15.08 -7.13
N ASP A 202 2.90 -14.38 -8.20
CA ASP A 202 4.04 -14.75 -9.02
C ASP A 202 5.37 -14.75 -8.25
N HIS A 203 5.59 -13.72 -7.43
CA HIS A 203 6.82 -13.53 -6.67
C HIS A 203 6.54 -13.13 -5.23
N TYR A 204 7.36 -13.63 -4.31
CA TYR A 204 7.24 -13.38 -2.86
C TYR A 204 8.61 -13.12 -2.26
N PHE A 205 8.92 -11.87 -1.89
CA PHE A 205 10.22 -11.50 -1.34
C PHE A 205 10.11 -11.02 0.10
N LYS A 206 11.02 -11.51 0.94
CA LYS A 206 11.06 -11.19 2.39
C LYS A 206 11.92 -9.98 2.72
N THR A 207 12.67 -9.46 1.75
CA THR A 207 13.52 -8.27 1.92
C THR A 207 13.51 -7.44 0.65
N VAL A 208 13.75 -6.13 0.83
CA VAL A 208 13.93 -5.21 -0.30
C VAL A 208 15.12 -5.60 -1.16
N ASP A 209 16.19 -6.15 -0.57
CA ASP A 209 17.37 -6.60 -1.32
C ASP A 209 17.05 -7.75 -2.28
N GLN A 210 16.17 -8.68 -1.87
CA GLN A 210 15.69 -9.74 -2.77
C GLN A 210 14.92 -9.17 -3.96
N LEU A 211 14.04 -8.19 -3.72
CA LEU A 211 13.33 -7.46 -4.76
C LEU A 211 14.32 -6.73 -5.68
N ALA A 212 15.26 -5.97 -5.11
CA ALA A 212 16.25 -5.21 -5.87
C ALA A 212 17.08 -6.12 -6.80
N ASN A 213 17.56 -7.25 -6.29
CA ASN A 213 18.28 -8.24 -7.06
C ASN A 213 17.45 -8.82 -8.22
N PHE A 214 16.17 -9.05 -8.00
CA PHE A 214 15.26 -9.56 -9.02
C PHE A 214 14.96 -8.53 -10.13
N ILE A 215 14.78 -7.26 -9.76
CA ILE A 215 14.39 -6.19 -10.70
C ILE A 215 15.59 -5.67 -11.51
N LEU A 216 16.77 -5.55 -10.86
CA LEU A 216 17.92 -4.84 -11.45
C LEU A 216 18.82 -5.75 -12.30
N ASN A 217 18.78 -7.07 -12.08
CA ASN A 217 19.53 -8.06 -12.88
C ASN A 217 18.66 -8.67 -13.98
#